data_f0116a2f5d5b80bf788335b84cb5e897
#
_entry.id   f0116a2f5d5b80bf788335b84cb5e897
#
_cell.length_a   1.000
_cell.length_b   1.000
_cell.length_c   1.000
_cell.angle_alpha   90.00
_cell.angle_beta   90.00
_cell.angle_gamma   90.00
#
_symmetry.space_group_name_H-M   'P 1'
#
loop_
_entity.id
_entity.type
_entity.pdbx_description
1 polymer ?
#
loop_
_entity_poly.entity_id
_entity_poly.type
_entity_poly.pdbx_seq_one_letter_code
_entity_poly.pdbx_strand_id
1 'polypeptide(L)'
;MKLKRLCASVTAVLCSFGVFGYLPISERTYAAEIVHNDFEVNYGGWYGNADNVTLTAESNTGYDSSRGMAVSGRTVSEDGASSSKGFYLTGGVTYNYNVQVYSKTKENFNVTLTYLDETTDKETTVELISQNVKAGTWTKLSANYKAPANTYEYRLTITTDSTNDFYFDDVVITSKESADSVYATSSKKGLKDEFANYFRVGNILNNTTVKNSAITANILKDFNSIECENETKPDATLVQSQCSGTEIAVSLSNAAAIMDFCVENNIAMRGHTLVWHSQTPTWFFKENFDDNGA
;
A
#
# COMPACT_ATOMS: atom_id res chain seq x y z
N MET A 1 42.96 -19.55 -24.08
CA MET A 1 43.20 -20.70 -23.17
C MET A 1 43.38 -20.31 -21.68
N LYS A 2 43.31 -19.04 -21.28
CA LYS A 2 43.44 -18.57 -19.88
C LYS A 2 42.10 -18.35 -19.15
N LEU A 3 41.01 -18.13 -19.87
CA LEU A 3 39.71 -17.86 -19.28
C LEU A 3 38.99 -19.11 -18.70
N LYS A 4 39.21 -20.29 -19.33
CA LYS A 4 38.60 -21.55 -18.85
C LYS A 4 39.22 -22.08 -17.53
N ARG A 5 40.45 -21.67 -17.19
CA ARG A 5 41.07 -22.05 -15.93
C ARG A 5 40.63 -21.19 -14.74
N LEU A 6 40.18 -19.98 -14.99
CA LEU A 6 39.71 -19.08 -13.93
C LEU A 6 38.32 -19.49 -13.44
N CYS A 7 37.42 -19.91 -14.35
CA CYS A 7 36.10 -20.42 -13.97
C CYS A 7 36.14 -21.72 -13.17
N ALA A 8 37.08 -22.62 -13.46
CA ALA A 8 37.22 -23.87 -12.71
C ALA A 8 37.74 -23.64 -11.27
N SER A 9 38.57 -22.61 -11.07
CA SER A 9 39.10 -22.28 -9.73
C SER A 9 38.08 -21.61 -8.82
N VAL A 10 37.14 -20.81 -9.39
CA VAL A 10 36.07 -20.17 -8.63
C VAL A 10 35.02 -21.19 -8.21
N THR A 11 34.71 -22.18 -9.06
CA THR A 11 33.74 -23.23 -8.74
C THR A 11 34.29 -24.18 -7.65
N ALA A 12 35.60 -24.48 -7.65
CA ALA A 12 36.21 -25.32 -6.63
C ALA A 12 36.29 -24.65 -5.24
N VAL A 13 36.46 -23.33 -5.19
CA VAL A 13 36.47 -22.57 -3.92
C VAL A 13 35.04 -22.47 -3.32
N LEU A 14 34.01 -22.39 -4.15
CA LEU A 14 32.61 -22.40 -3.68
C LEU A 14 32.17 -23.79 -3.18
N CYS A 15 32.72 -24.87 -3.69
CA CYS A 15 32.41 -26.23 -3.21
C CYS A 15 33.14 -26.61 -1.90
N SER A 16 34.24 -25.95 -1.55
CA SER A 16 34.99 -26.25 -0.32
C SER A 16 34.49 -25.51 0.94
N PHE A 17 33.57 -24.57 0.80
CA PHE A 17 32.87 -23.92 1.92
C PHE A 17 31.51 -24.52 2.24
N GLY A 18 31.19 -25.68 1.70
CA GLY A 18 29.89 -26.36 1.80
C GLY A 18 29.63 -27.15 3.09
N VAL A 19 30.30 -26.83 4.20
CA VAL A 19 29.99 -27.42 5.53
C VAL A 19 29.99 -26.34 6.61
N PHE A 20 29.50 -25.17 6.31
CA PHE A 20 28.91 -24.33 7.34
C PHE A 20 27.43 -24.63 7.33
N GLY A 21 26.96 -25.23 8.42
CA GLY A 21 25.59 -25.59 8.60
C GLY A 21 24.68 -24.43 8.15
N TYR A 22 23.65 -24.76 7.43
CA TYR A 22 22.48 -23.92 7.27
C TYR A 22 22.03 -23.55 8.69
N LEU A 23 22.55 -22.43 9.20
CA LEU A 23 21.78 -21.70 10.19
C LEU A 23 20.53 -21.30 9.42
N PRO A 24 19.33 -21.70 9.85
CA PRO A 24 18.14 -21.15 9.25
C PRO A 24 18.33 -19.65 9.38
N ILE A 25 18.43 -18.95 8.24
CA ILE A 25 18.16 -17.54 8.20
C ILE A 25 16.74 -17.51 8.74
N SER A 26 16.59 -17.11 10.00
CA SER A 26 15.26 -16.82 10.50
C SER A 26 14.76 -15.76 9.52
N GLU A 27 13.87 -16.16 8.63
CA GLU A 27 13.12 -15.20 7.85
C GLU A 27 12.55 -14.26 8.91
N ARG A 28 13.08 -13.05 8.97
CA ARG A 28 12.44 -11.99 9.70
C ARG A 28 11.16 -11.75 8.92
N THR A 29 10.10 -12.46 9.31
CA THR A 29 8.76 -12.11 8.88
C THR A 29 8.50 -10.71 9.42
N TYR A 30 8.78 -9.72 8.58
CA TYR A 30 8.32 -8.37 8.86
C TYR A 30 6.80 -8.44 8.86
N ALA A 31 6.18 -7.97 9.93
CA ALA A 31 4.75 -7.80 9.96
C ALA A 31 4.35 -6.95 8.76
N ALA A 32 3.42 -7.44 7.94
CA ALA A 32 2.91 -6.65 6.82
C ALA A 32 2.16 -5.44 7.38
N GLU A 33 2.55 -4.25 6.97
CA GLU A 33 1.83 -3.02 7.27
C GLU A 33 0.65 -2.91 6.32
N ILE A 34 -0.56 -2.90 6.86
CA ILE A 34 -1.81 -2.86 6.09
C ILE A 34 -2.34 -1.43 6.01
N VAL A 35 -2.21 -0.69 7.11
CA VAL A 35 -2.62 0.72 7.23
C VAL A 35 -1.53 1.47 7.97
N HIS A 36 -1.17 2.64 7.49
CA HIS A 36 -0.37 3.61 8.20
C HIS A 36 -0.89 5.02 7.88
N ASN A 37 -1.48 5.67 8.87
CA ASN A 37 -1.92 7.04 8.78
C ASN A 37 -1.12 7.88 9.78
N ASP A 38 -0.13 8.59 9.27
CA ASP A 38 0.75 9.51 10.00
C ASP A 38 0.31 10.98 9.90
N PHE A 39 -0.73 11.25 9.12
CA PHE A 39 -1.34 12.56 8.87
C PHE A 39 -0.40 13.67 8.33
N GLU A 40 0.82 13.36 7.97
CA GLU A 40 1.82 14.35 7.51
C GLU A 40 1.40 15.03 6.20
N VAL A 41 0.70 14.30 5.33
CA VAL A 41 0.32 14.78 4.00
C VAL A 41 -1.19 15.03 3.88
N ASN A 42 -2.02 14.15 4.43
CA ASN A 42 -3.47 14.18 4.28
C ASN A 42 -4.19 13.60 5.50
N TYR A 43 -5.51 13.60 5.48
CA TYR A 43 -6.36 13.09 6.56
C TYR A 43 -6.49 11.55 6.61
N GLY A 44 -5.82 10.80 5.72
CA GLY A 44 -5.87 9.34 5.67
C GLY A 44 -7.29 8.75 5.52
N GLY A 45 -8.26 9.54 5.04
CA GLY A 45 -9.66 9.14 4.96
C GLY A 45 -10.42 9.18 6.30
N TRP A 46 -9.89 9.86 7.32
CA TRP A 46 -10.59 10.07 8.59
C TRP A 46 -11.56 11.23 8.54
N TYR A 47 -12.66 11.14 9.30
CA TYR A 47 -13.72 12.14 9.41
C TYR A 47 -14.33 12.13 10.81
N GLY A 48 -15.00 13.25 11.18
CA GLY A 48 -15.82 13.30 12.39
C GLY A 48 -17.05 12.41 12.24
N ASN A 49 -17.32 11.54 13.20
CA ASN A 49 -18.44 10.60 13.14
C ASN A 49 -19.83 11.22 13.40
N ALA A 50 -19.88 12.52 13.67
CA ALA A 50 -21.10 13.32 13.80
C ALA A 50 -20.89 14.69 13.15
N ASP A 51 -21.97 15.36 12.76
CA ASP A 51 -21.96 16.65 12.03
C ASP A 51 -21.28 17.78 12.80
N ASN A 52 -21.31 17.73 14.12
CA ASN A 52 -20.67 18.71 15.02
C ASN A 52 -19.18 18.43 15.24
N VAL A 53 -18.67 17.26 14.88
CA VAL A 53 -17.27 16.87 15.11
C VAL A 53 -16.40 17.37 13.98
N THR A 54 -15.39 18.15 14.33
CA THR A 54 -14.38 18.66 13.39
C THR A 54 -13.05 17.97 13.59
N LEU A 55 -12.46 17.48 12.49
CA LEU A 55 -11.09 17.01 12.43
C LEU A 55 -10.22 18.06 11.77
N THR A 56 -9.06 18.35 12.40
CA THR A 56 -8.07 19.27 11.85
C THR A 56 -6.68 18.65 11.99
N ALA A 57 -5.95 18.57 10.88
CA ALA A 57 -4.55 18.15 10.92
C ALA A 57 -3.67 19.36 11.26
N GLU A 58 -3.13 19.40 12.47
CA GLU A 58 -2.36 20.52 13.03
C GLU A 58 -0.85 20.20 13.07
N SER A 59 -0.03 21.15 12.62
CA SER A 59 1.43 21.02 12.69
C SER A 59 1.94 21.20 14.12
N ASN A 60 2.99 20.45 14.48
CA ASN A 60 3.61 20.46 15.81
C ASN A 60 2.69 20.01 16.96
N THR A 61 1.63 19.29 16.66
CA THR A 61 0.69 18.73 17.64
C THR A 61 0.65 17.20 17.59
N GLY A 62 1.34 16.59 16.65
CA GLY A 62 1.44 15.16 16.50
C GLY A 62 2.41 14.50 17.47
N TYR A 63 2.43 13.18 17.44
CA TYR A 63 3.44 12.38 18.09
C TYR A 63 4.81 12.71 17.47
N ASP A 64 5.87 12.82 18.31
CA ASP A 64 7.22 13.22 17.88
C ASP A 64 7.32 14.59 17.20
N SER A 65 6.44 15.55 17.57
CA SER A 65 6.43 16.92 17.04
C SER A 65 6.08 17.01 15.54
N SER A 66 5.49 16.00 14.99
CA SER A 66 4.96 15.93 13.65
C SER A 66 3.57 16.59 13.55
N ARG A 67 2.84 16.25 12.52
CA ARG A 67 1.48 16.70 12.31
C ARG A 67 0.52 15.65 12.85
N GLY A 68 -0.37 16.01 13.77
CA GLY A 68 -1.37 15.12 14.35
C GLY A 68 -2.80 15.55 14.06
N MET A 69 -3.74 14.65 14.24
CA MET A 69 -5.16 14.89 14.03
C MET A 69 -5.82 15.35 15.33
N ALA A 70 -6.30 16.59 15.35
CA ALA A 70 -7.13 17.12 16.41
C ALA A 70 -8.61 16.78 16.18
N VAL A 71 -9.30 16.39 17.25
CA VAL A 71 -10.75 16.10 17.28
C VAL A 71 -11.42 17.06 18.23
N SER A 72 -12.35 17.86 17.73
CA SER A 72 -13.04 18.91 18.49
C SER A 72 -14.53 18.99 18.16
N GLY A 73 -15.27 19.81 18.89
CA GLY A 73 -16.71 20.03 18.68
C GLY A 73 -17.59 18.90 19.20
N ARG A 74 -17.08 18.02 20.01
CA ARG A 74 -17.77 16.86 20.60
C ARG A 74 -18.82 17.31 21.61
N THR A 75 -20.02 16.73 21.55
CA THR A 75 -21.15 17.04 22.42
C THR A 75 -21.61 15.85 23.28
N VAL A 76 -21.29 14.64 22.84
CA VAL A 76 -21.53 13.38 23.58
C VAL A 76 -20.28 12.51 23.53
N SER A 77 -20.19 11.51 24.40
CA SER A 77 -19.03 10.62 24.49
C SER A 77 -18.81 9.80 23.22
N GLU A 78 -19.87 9.49 22.50
CA GLU A 78 -19.86 8.73 21.24
C GLU A 78 -19.29 9.54 20.05
N ASP A 79 -19.25 10.86 20.18
CA ASP A 79 -18.65 11.74 19.17
C ASP A 79 -17.13 11.50 19.13
N GLY A 80 -16.56 11.40 17.92
CA GLY A 80 -15.13 11.17 17.78
C GLY A 80 -14.67 11.10 16.33
N ALA A 81 -13.58 10.41 16.08
CA ALA A 81 -13.02 10.24 14.76
C ALA A 81 -13.27 8.82 14.24
N SER A 82 -13.74 8.71 13.00
CA SER A 82 -13.87 7.43 12.30
C SER A 82 -13.05 7.41 11.03
N SER A 83 -12.44 6.26 10.73
CA SER A 83 -11.83 6.03 9.43
C SER A 83 -12.92 5.86 8.37
N SER A 84 -12.64 6.28 7.12
CA SER A 84 -13.51 5.93 6.00
C SER A 84 -13.58 4.41 5.83
N LYS A 85 -14.62 3.93 5.18
CA LYS A 85 -14.75 2.56 4.73
C LYS A 85 -13.63 2.27 3.72
N GLY A 86 -12.53 1.65 4.10
CA GLY A 86 -11.48 1.62 3.12
C GLY A 86 -10.28 0.75 3.37
N PHE A 87 -10.10 0.21 4.54
CA PHE A 87 -9.05 -0.79 4.66
C PHE A 87 -9.66 -2.20 4.63
N TYR A 88 -8.97 -3.05 3.88
CA TYR A 88 -9.39 -4.43 3.71
C TYR A 88 -8.57 -5.32 4.64
N LEU A 89 -9.26 -6.05 5.52
CA LEU A 89 -8.65 -7.08 6.33
C LEU A 89 -9.12 -8.44 5.83
N THR A 90 -8.21 -9.39 5.79
CA THR A 90 -8.54 -10.77 5.43
C THR A 90 -9.16 -11.48 6.64
N GLY A 91 -10.33 -12.04 6.45
CA GLY A 91 -11.01 -12.83 7.48
C GLY A 91 -10.16 -14.01 7.95
N GLY A 92 -10.18 -14.27 9.24
CA GLY A 92 -9.39 -15.32 9.89
C GLY A 92 -7.96 -14.94 10.26
N VAL A 93 -7.46 -13.78 9.81
CA VAL A 93 -6.12 -13.26 10.11
C VAL A 93 -6.14 -12.42 11.40
N THR A 94 -5.08 -12.51 12.19
CA THR A 94 -4.89 -11.68 13.38
C THR A 94 -4.06 -10.45 13.03
N TYR A 95 -4.61 -9.28 13.33
CA TYR A 95 -3.97 -7.99 13.14
C TYR A 95 -3.61 -7.36 14.48
N ASN A 96 -2.52 -6.61 14.48
CA ASN A 96 -2.16 -5.72 15.57
C ASN A 96 -2.57 -4.29 15.19
N TYR A 97 -3.37 -3.65 16.02
CA TYR A 97 -3.88 -2.29 15.88
C TYR A 97 -3.12 -1.40 16.85
N ASN A 98 -2.56 -0.33 16.35
CA ASN A 98 -1.85 0.67 17.13
C ASN A 98 -2.36 2.06 16.79
N VAL A 99 -2.41 2.93 17.78
CA VAL A 99 -2.65 4.37 17.61
C VAL A 99 -1.97 5.13 18.75
N GLN A 100 -1.37 6.27 18.42
CA GLN A 100 -0.93 7.26 19.39
C GLN A 100 -2.11 8.17 19.74
N VAL A 101 -2.35 8.42 21.02
CA VAL A 101 -3.42 9.31 21.48
C VAL A 101 -2.93 10.28 22.54
N TYR A 102 -3.53 11.46 22.57
CA TYR A 102 -3.19 12.51 23.53
C TYR A 102 -4.46 13.30 23.93
N SER A 103 -4.54 13.67 25.19
CA SER A 103 -5.52 14.65 25.68
C SER A 103 -4.89 15.57 26.72
N LYS A 104 -5.39 16.82 26.78
CA LYS A 104 -5.00 17.79 27.82
C LYS A 104 -5.53 17.43 29.20
N THR A 105 -6.51 16.55 29.28
CA THR A 105 -7.13 16.01 30.48
C THR A 105 -6.91 14.51 30.59
N LYS A 106 -7.07 13.95 31.78
CA LYS A 106 -7.08 12.49 31.92
C LYS A 106 -8.35 11.96 31.29
N GLU A 107 -8.22 11.02 30.35
CA GLU A 107 -9.32 10.45 29.58
C GLU A 107 -9.25 8.92 29.57
N ASN A 108 -10.40 8.27 29.45
CA ASN A 108 -10.45 6.89 28.99
C ASN A 108 -10.71 6.91 27.49
N PHE A 109 -9.77 6.40 26.70
CA PHE A 109 -9.91 6.27 25.26
C PHE A 109 -10.52 4.93 24.90
N ASN A 110 -11.46 4.97 23.96
CA ASN A 110 -12.11 3.78 23.40
C ASN A 110 -11.80 3.70 21.91
N VAL A 111 -11.29 2.56 21.45
CA VAL A 111 -11.09 2.26 20.03
C VAL A 111 -11.98 1.09 19.67
N THR A 112 -12.87 1.30 18.72
CA THR A 112 -13.78 0.26 18.25
C THR A 112 -13.50 -0.08 16.79
N LEU A 113 -13.79 -1.32 16.41
CA LEU A 113 -13.76 -1.81 15.04
C LEU A 113 -15.17 -2.20 14.61
N THR A 114 -15.64 -1.59 13.54
CA THR A 114 -16.92 -1.94 12.91
C THR A 114 -16.67 -2.64 11.59
N TYR A 115 -17.44 -3.67 11.27
CA TYR A 115 -17.37 -4.42 10.01
C TYR A 115 -18.74 -4.98 9.62
N LEU A 116 -18.89 -5.34 8.35
CA LEU A 116 -20.10 -5.97 7.80
C LEU A 116 -19.88 -7.48 7.59
N ASP A 117 -20.91 -8.27 7.83
CA ASP A 117 -20.95 -9.68 7.45
C ASP A 117 -21.27 -9.81 5.95
N GLU A 118 -20.49 -10.60 5.21
CA GLU A 118 -20.59 -10.76 3.74
C GLU A 118 -21.93 -11.34 3.25
N THR A 119 -22.61 -12.10 4.12
CA THR A 119 -23.84 -12.79 3.72
C THR A 119 -25.08 -12.01 4.05
N THR A 120 -25.06 -11.31 5.18
CA THR A 120 -26.24 -10.65 5.75
C THR A 120 -26.21 -9.14 5.70
N ASP A 121 -25.05 -8.54 5.34
CA ASP A 121 -24.74 -7.10 5.44
C ASP A 121 -24.99 -6.53 6.85
N LYS A 122 -25.01 -7.40 7.84
CA LYS A 122 -25.18 -6.99 9.23
C LYS A 122 -23.91 -6.32 9.74
N GLU A 123 -24.06 -5.09 10.23
CA GLU A 123 -23.01 -4.36 10.92
C GLU A 123 -22.76 -4.92 12.32
N THR A 124 -21.50 -5.09 12.67
CA THR A 124 -21.05 -5.50 14.00
C THR A 124 -19.95 -4.57 14.47
N THR A 125 -20.04 -4.06 15.68
CA THR A 125 -19.01 -3.24 16.33
C THR A 125 -18.44 -4.00 17.51
N VAL A 126 -17.12 -4.04 17.61
CA VAL A 126 -16.38 -4.63 18.72
C VAL A 126 -15.46 -3.60 19.35
N GLU A 127 -15.35 -3.61 20.67
CA GLU A 127 -14.36 -2.83 21.38
C GLU A 127 -13.00 -3.51 21.25
N LEU A 128 -12.02 -2.80 20.70
CA LEU A 128 -10.63 -3.26 20.63
C LEU A 128 -9.84 -2.82 21.86
N ILE A 129 -10.04 -1.59 22.30
CA ILE A 129 -9.28 -0.95 23.37
C ILE A 129 -10.23 -0.08 24.19
N SER A 130 -10.15 -0.20 25.50
CA SER A 130 -10.65 0.79 26.45
C SER A 130 -9.56 1.02 27.50
N GLN A 131 -8.94 2.22 27.49
CA GLN A 131 -7.74 2.47 28.28
C GLN A 131 -7.67 3.90 28.83
N ASN A 132 -7.39 4.02 30.12
CA ASN A 132 -7.11 5.31 30.75
C ASN A 132 -5.74 5.86 30.31
N VAL A 133 -5.75 7.10 29.84
CA VAL A 133 -4.58 7.86 29.38
C VAL A 133 -4.36 9.07 30.28
N LYS A 134 -3.10 9.32 30.65
CA LYS A 134 -2.71 10.47 31.48
C LYS A 134 -2.82 11.77 30.70
N ALA A 135 -3.26 12.83 31.38
CA ALA A 135 -3.24 14.18 30.83
C ALA A 135 -1.86 14.59 30.35
N GLY A 136 -1.79 15.26 29.19
CA GLY A 136 -0.60 15.89 28.67
C GLY A 136 0.52 14.94 28.19
N THR A 137 0.20 13.67 27.93
CA THR A 137 1.20 12.68 27.50
C THR A 137 0.67 11.86 26.33
N TRP A 138 1.42 11.84 25.23
CA TRP A 138 1.17 10.89 24.14
C TRP A 138 1.29 9.47 24.64
N THR A 139 0.32 8.66 24.34
CA THR A 139 0.23 7.26 24.81
C THR A 139 -0.13 6.36 23.65
N LYS A 140 0.70 5.33 23.44
CA LYS A 140 0.41 4.29 22.47
C LYS A 140 -0.65 3.35 23.02
N LEU A 141 -1.76 3.24 22.30
CA LEU A 141 -2.76 2.19 22.51
C LEU A 141 -2.49 1.04 21.55
N SER A 142 -2.70 -0.20 21.99
CA SER A 142 -2.41 -1.37 21.17
C SER A 142 -3.36 -2.53 21.50
N ALA A 143 -3.86 -3.19 20.47
CA ALA A 143 -4.65 -4.40 20.59
C ALA A 143 -4.33 -5.40 19.50
N ASN A 144 -4.55 -6.69 19.76
CA ASN A 144 -4.58 -7.72 18.74
C ASN A 144 -6.02 -8.20 18.60
N TYR A 145 -6.50 -8.27 17.36
CA TYR A 145 -7.83 -8.78 17.06
C TYR A 145 -7.80 -9.64 15.80
N LYS A 146 -8.45 -10.79 15.87
CA LYS A 146 -8.61 -11.68 14.72
C LYS A 146 -9.84 -11.26 13.94
N ALA A 147 -9.65 -10.82 12.71
CA ALA A 147 -10.76 -10.47 11.82
C ALA A 147 -11.66 -11.70 11.61
N PRO A 148 -12.98 -11.61 11.83
CA PRO A 148 -13.87 -12.74 11.59
C PRO A 148 -13.85 -13.14 10.11
N ALA A 149 -14.09 -14.42 9.84
CA ALA A 149 -14.27 -14.88 8.47
C ALA A 149 -15.54 -14.27 7.85
N ASN A 150 -15.52 -14.06 6.54
CA ASN A 150 -16.65 -13.53 5.77
C ASN A 150 -17.12 -12.14 6.23
N THR A 151 -16.18 -11.25 6.53
CA THR A 151 -16.45 -9.85 6.91
C THR A 151 -15.67 -8.87 6.05
N TYR A 152 -16.19 -7.66 5.87
CA TYR A 152 -15.66 -6.62 5.00
C TYR A 152 -16.01 -5.21 5.49
N GLU A 153 -15.57 -4.17 4.79
CA GLU A 153 -15.82 -2.76 5.11
C GLU A 153 -15.46 -2.40 6.56
N TYR A 154 -14.22 -2.67 6.93
CA TYR A 154 -13.73 -2.37 8.27
C TYR A 154 -13.55 -0.87 8.49
N ARG A 155 -13.94 -0.40 9.68
CA ARG A 155 -13.83 0.99 10.09
C ARG A 155 -13.39 1.06 11.55
N LEU A 156 -12.36 1.84 11.82
CA LEU A 156 -11.97 2.19 13.19
C LEU A 156 -12.70 3.45 13.63
N THR A 157 -13.08 3.50 14.90
CA THR A 157 -13.59 4.71 15.55
C THR A 157 -12.85 4.92 16.87
N ILE A 158 -12.43 6.16 17.11
CA ILE A 158 -11.73 6.60 18.32
C ILE A 158 -12.61 7.61 19.04
N THR A 159 -12.93 7.34 20.31
CA THR A 159 -13.72 8.19 21.20
C THR A 159 -13.10 8.28 22.57
N THR A 160 -13.65 9.09 23.46
CA THR A 160 -13.35 9.10 24.89
C THR A 160 -14.63 9.13 25.72
N ASP A 161 -14.57 8.78 27.01
CA ASP A 161 -15.74 8.79 27.90
C ASP A 161 -16.27 10.21 28.21
N SER A 162 -15.53 11.25 27.81
CA SER A 162 -15.93 12.64 27.96
C SER A 162 -16.21 13.30 26.60
N THR A 163 -16.49 14.59 26.62
CA THR A 163 -16.65 15.45 25.42
C THR A 163 -15.45 16.35 25.17
N ASN A 164 -14.36 16.16 25.92
CA ASN A 164 -13.15 16.96 25.74
C ASN A 164 -12.48 16.70 24.39
N ASP A 165 -11.82 17.71 23.84
CA ASP A 165 -11.00 17.58 22.66
C ASP A 165 -9.83 16.62 22.91
N PHE A 166 -9.46 15.88 21.89
CA PHE A 166 -8.30 14.97 21.94
C PHE A 166 -7.54 14.99 20.62
N TYR A 167 -6.37 14.37 20.63
CA TYR A 167 -5.52 14.21 19.44
C TYR A 167 -5.20 12.74 19.25
N PHE A 168 -5.01 12.36 17.99
CA PHE A 168 -4.50 11.04 17.65
C PHE A 168 -3.55 11.11 16.47
N ASP A 169 -2.67 10.12 16.35
CA ASP A 169 -1.62 10.06 15.35
C ASP A 169 -1.14 8.61 15.16
N ASP A 170 -0.32 8.36 14.13
CA ASP A 170 0.31 7.05 13.90
C ASP A 170 -0.68 5.88 14.04
N VAL A 171 -1.75 5.91 13.27
CA VAL A 171 -2.67 4.76 13.20
C VAL A 171 -2.06 3.69 12.31
N VAL A 172 -1.62 2.60 12.92
CA VAL A 172 -0.91 1.52 12.23
C VAL A 172 -1.62 0.18 12.46
N ILE A 173 -1.98 -0.49 11.37
CA ILE A 173 -2.49 -1.86 11.41
C ILE A 173 -1.46 -2.75 10.72
N THR A 174 -0.97 -3.76 11.44
CA THR A 174 -0.01 -4.74 10.92
C THR A 174 -0.54 -6.17 11.07
N SER A 175 -0.10 -7.06 10.18
CA SER A 175 -0.30 -8.50 10.32
C SER A 175 1.02 -9.19 10.61
N LYS A 176 0.98 -10.27 11.40
CA LYS A 176 2.14 -11.16 11.60
C LYS A 176 2.38 -12.08 10.40
N GLU A 177 1.39 -12.22 9.53
CA GLU A 177 1.50 -13.00 8.32
C GLU A 177 2.20 -12.18 7.24
N SER A 178 2.87 -12.84 6.30
CA SER A 178 3.45 -12.15 5.16
C SER A 178 2.35 -11.46 4.33
N ALA A 179 2.70 -10.38 3.64
CA ALA A 179 1.74 -9.70 2.76
C ALA A 179 1.10 -10.67 1.76
N ASP A 180 1.90 -11.59 1.23
CA ASP A 180 1.44 -12.60 0.27
C ASP A 180 0.39 -13.54 0.88
N SER A 181 0.55 -13.98 2.14
CA SER A 181 -0.45 -14.83 2.81
C SER A 181 -1.72 -14.06 3.15
N VAL A 182 -1.60 -12.78 3.52
CA VAL A 182 -2.76 -11.93 3.82
C VAL A 182 -3.64 -11.74 2.60
N TYR A 183 -3.05 -11.46 1.43
CA TYR A 183 -3.80 -11.25 0.20
C TYR A 183 -4.28 -12.57 -0.43
N ALA A 184 -3.50 -13.65 -0.31
CA ALA A 184 -3.85 -14.94 -0.89
C ALA A 184 -5.01 -15.67 -0.17
N THR A 185 -5.23 -15.40 1.13
CA THR A 185 -6.27 -16.07 1.92
C THR A 185 -7.65 -15.40 1.84
N SER A 186 -7.78 -14.28 1.12
CA SER A 186 -9.09 -13.66 0.91
C SER A 186 -9.98 -14.60 0.10
N SER A 187 -11.08 -15.03 0.68
CA SER A 187 -12.08 -15.88 0.03
C SER A 187 -12.93 -15.13 -1.01
N LYS A 188 -12.89 -13.82 -1.02
CA LYS A 188 -13.63 -13.00 -1.99
C LYS A 188 -13.02 -13.12 -3.38
N LYS A 189 -13.88 -13.20 -4.37
CA LYS A 189 -13.52 -13.01 -5.77
C LYS A 189 -12.83 -11.66 -5.92
N GLY A 190 -11.80 -11.62 -6.74
CA GLY A 190 -11.16 -10.36 -7.13
C GLY A 190 -12.09 -9.54 -8.03
N LEU A 191 -11.79 -8.26 -8.16
CA LEU A 191 -12.52 -7.38 -9.09
C LEU A 191 -12.55 -7.96 -10.51
N LYS A 192 -11.43 -8.52 -10.99
CA LYS A 192 -11.33 -9.16 -12.30
C LYS A 192 -12.34 -10.30 -12.50
N ASP A 193 -12.67 -11.04 -11.43
CA ASP A 193 -13.57 -12.18 -11.47
C ASP A 193 -15.03 -11.72 -11.42
N GLU A 194 -15.31 -10.68 -10.62
CA GLU A 194 -16.65 -10.10 -10.50
C GLU A 194 -17.08 -9.42 -11.81
N PHE A 195 -16.16 -8.71 -12.48
CA PHE A 195 -16.43 -8.01 -13.73
C PHE A 195 -16.06 -8.80 -15.00
N ALA A 196 -15.74 -10.10 -14.89
CA ALA A 196 -15.23 -10.92 -16.00
C ALA A 196 -16.11 -10.90 -17.25
N ASN A 197 -17.44 -10.81 -17.07
CA ASN A 197 -18.42 -10.81 -18.16
C ASN A 197 -18.65 -9.43 -18.78
N TYR A 198 -18.06 -8.37 -18.24
CA TYR A 198 -18.34 -7.00 -18.65
C TYR A 198 -17.10 -6.31 -19.24
N PHE A 199 -15.97 -6.34 -18.54
CA PHE A 199 -14.73 -5.66 -18.96
C PHE A 199 -13.51 -6.22 -18.21
N ARG A 200 -12.34 -5.89 -18.69
CA ARG A 200 -11.08 -6.13 -17.97
C ARG A 200 -10.86 -5.05 -16.91
N VAL A 201 -10.47 -5.47 -15.73
CA VAL A 201 -10.08 -4.55 -14.66
C VAL A 201 -8.58 -4.34 -14.73
N GLY A 202 -8.15 -3.07 -14.90
CA GLY A 202 -6.75 -2.71 -15.09
C GLY A 202 -6.14 -1.97 -13.91
N ASN A 203 -4.81 -2.07 -13.81
CA ASN A 203 -4.00 -1.27 -12.90
C ASN A 203 -2.67 -0.91 -13.57
N ILE A 204 -1.86 -0.09 -12.89
CA ILE A 204 -0.52 0.28 -13.36
C ILE A 204 0.56 -0.45 -12.55
N LEU A 205 1.70 -0.69 -13.21
CA LEU A 205 2.95 -1.10 -12.57
C LEU A 205 4.11 -0.25 -13.10
N ASN A 206 5.14 -0.11 -12.28
CA ASN A 206 6.44 0.42 -12.65
C ASN A 206 7.56 -0.55 -12.24
N ASN A 207 8.81 -0.24 -12.59
CA ASN A 207 9.96 -1.10 -12.30
C ASN A 207 10.26 -1.32 -10.81
N THR A 208 9.70 -0.50 -9.93
CA THR A 208 9.77 -0.68 -8.48
C THR A 208 8.63 -1.54 -7.98
N THR A 209 7.41 -1.22 -8.37
CA THR A 209 6.20 -1.88 -7.87
C THR A 209 6.06 -3.31 -8.37
N VAL A 210 6.56 -3.64 -9.56
CA VAL A 210 6.56 -5.03 -10.06
C VAL A 210 7.43 -5.98 -9.23
N LYS A 211 8.38 -5.45 -8.47
CA LYS A 211 9.28 -6.23 -7.58
C LYS A 211 8.74 -6.33 -6.15
N ASN A 212 7.64 -5.68 -5.84
CA ASN A 212 7.03 -5.69 -4.53
C ASN A 212 5.96 -6.80 -4.46
N SER A 213 6.22 -7.84 -3.67
CA SER A 213 5.35 -9.01 -3.56
C SER A 213 3.95 -8.69 -3.06
N ALA A 214 3.79 -7.72 -2.16
CA ALA A 214 2.48 -7.30 -1.67
C ALA A 214 1.65 -6.62 -2.77
N ILE A 215 2.29 -5.79 -3.59
CA ILE A 215 1.62 -5.13 -4.72
C ILE A 215 1.25 -6.16 -5.79
N THR A 216 2.18 -7.05 -6.15
CA THR A 216 1.93 -8.06 -7.19
C THR A 216 0.89 -9.09 -6.75
N ALA A 217 0.84 -9.46 -5.47
CA ALA A 217 -0.23 -10.32 -4.93
C ALA A 217 -1.63 -9.67 -5.08
N ASN A 218 -1.75 -8.37 -4.80
CA ASN A 218 -2.98 -7.62 -5.03
C ASN A 218 -3.34 -7.53 -6.52
N ILE A 219 -2.34 -7.28 -7.37
CA ILE A 219 -2.53 -7.30 -8.83
C ILE A 219 -3.09 -8.66 -9.28
N LEU A 220 -2.49 -9.76 -8.86
CA LEU A 220 -2.91 -11.10 -9.24
C LEU A 220 -4.32 -11.44 -8.76
N LYS A 221 -4.75 -10.86 -7.64
CA LYS A 221 -6.09 -11.06 -7.11
C LYS A 221 -7.14 -10.28 -7.90
N ASP A 222 -6.92 -8.99 -8.11
CA ASP A 222 -7.99 -8.06 -8.49
C ASP A 222 -7.95 -7.62 -9.96
N PHE A 223 -6.83 -7.82 -10.67
CA PHE A 223 -6.64 -7.23 -11.99
C PHE A 223 -6.26 -8.29 -13.05
N ASN A 224 -6.70 -8.08 -14.27
CA ASN A 224 -6.41 -8.91 -15.44
C ASN A 224 -5.90 -8.10 -16.63
N SER A 225 -5.58 -6.82 -16.41
CA SER A 225 -4.92 -5.94 -17.36
C SER A 225 -3.95 -5.03 -16.64
N ILE A 226 -2.74 -4.86 -17.19
CA ILE A 226 -1.72 -3.95 -16.67
C ILE A 226 -1.31 -2.96 -17.74
N GLU A 227 -0.98 -1.75 -17.31
CA GLU A 227 -0.27 -0.79 -18.13
C GLU A 227 0.97 -0.27 -17.37
N CYS A 228 2.02 0.11 -18.09
CA CYS A 228 3.20 0.70 -17.47
C CYS A 228 2.91 2.13 -17.04
N GLU A 229 3.42 2.54 -15.88
CA GLU A 229 3.31 3.93 -15.43
C GLU A 229 4.05 4.88 -16.38
N ASN A 230 5.30 4.54 -16.75
CA ASN A 230 6.13 5.36 -17.62
C ASN A 230 6.88 4.55 -18.70
N GLU A 231 7.14 3.27 -18.48
CA GLU A 231 8.13 2.46 -19.20
C GLU A 231 7.75 2.16 -20.66
N THR A 232 6.51 2.42 -21.07
CA THR A 232 6.05 2.30 -22.48
C THR A 232 5.72 3.64 -23.14
N LYS A 233 6.02 4.76 -22.49
CA LYS A 233 5.85 6.09 -23.07
C LYS A 233 6.96 6.43 -24.05
N PRO A 234 6.77 7.37 -24.99
CA PRO A 234 7.74 7.67 -26.03
C PRO A 234 9.15 8.01 -25.53
N ASP A 235 9.29 8.77 -24.45
CA ASP A 235 10.59 9.13 -23.87
C ASP A 235 11.35 7.94 -23.26
N ALA A 236 10.62 6.90 -22.87
CA ALA A 236 11.21 5.67 -22.35
C ALA A 236 11.50 4.62 -23.43
N THR A 237 10.87 4.73 -24.61
CA THR A 237 10.95 3.71 -25.66
C THR A 237 11.72 4.15 -26.91
N LEU A 238 11.78 5.44 -27.21
CA LEU A 238 12.49 5.96 -28.37
C LEU A 238 14.01 5.97 -28.13
N VAL A 239 14.79 5.48 -29.09
CA VAL A 239 16.26 5.39 -29.02
C VAL A 239 16.89 6.35 -30.03
N GLN A 240 17.10 7.60 -29.62
CA GLN A 240 17.59 8.68 -30.47
C GLN A 240 18.83 8.31 -31.28
N SER A 241 19.82 7.70 -30.63
CA SER A 241 21.11 7.33 -31.29
C SER A 241 21.00 6.29 -32.40
N GLN A 242 19.84 5.64 -32.52
CA GLN A 242 19.54 4.63 -33.54
C GLN A 242 18.51 5.11 -34.56
N CYS A 243 17.96 6.30 -34.39
CA CYS A 243 17.07 6.93 -35.37
C CYS A 243 17.90 7.60 -36.48
N SER A 244 17.49 7.47 -37.76
CA SER A 244 18.14 8.15 -38.88
C SER A 244 17.21 8.29 -40.07
N GLY A 245 17.24 9.43 -40.74
CA GLY A 245 16.37 9.72 -41.88
C GLY A 245 14.89 9.62 -41.52
N THR A 246 14.21 8.58 -41.98
CA THR A 246 12.80 8.29 -41.66
C THR A 246 12.66 7.07 -40.77
N GLU A 247 13.76 6.44 -40.36
CA GLU A 247 13.77 5.23 -39.58
C GLU A 247 13.77 5.59 -38.08
N ILE A 248 12.81 5.01 -37.34
CA ILE A 248 12.61 5.23 -35.92
C ILE A 248 12.99 3.94 -35.15
N ALA A 249 13.91 4.07 -34.25
CA ALA A 249 14.31 2.97 -33.38
C ALA A 249 13.54 2.98 -32.03
N VAL A 250 12.99 1.84 -31.65
CA VAL A 250 12.22 1.64 -30.42
C VAL A 250 12.81 0.51 -29.62
N SER A 251 12.89 0.67 -28.29
CA SER A 251 13.28 -0.38 -27.33
C SER A 251 12.25 -0.47 -26.22
N LEU A 252 11.82 -1.68 -25.91
CA LEU A 252 10.94 -1.99 -24.76
C LEU A 252 11.72 -2.53 -23.56
N SER A 253 13.04 -2.42 -23.54
CA SER A 253 13.89 -2.95 -22.47
C SER A 253 13.53 -2.40 -21.07
N ASN A 254 13.08 -1.14 -21.00
CA ASN A 254 12.62 -0.54 -19.75
C ASN A 254 11.35 -1.20 -19.20
N ALA A 255 10.50 -1.75 -20.06
CA ALA A 255 9.27 -2.40 -19.66
C ALA A 255 9.43 -3.92 -19.43
N ALA A 256 10.62 -4.48 -19.66
CA ALA A 256 10.83 -5.93 -19.70
C ALA A 256 10.34 -6.64 -18.44
N ALA A 257 10.70 -6.16 -17.25
CA ALA A 257 10.28 -6.78 -15.99
C ALA A 257 8.75 -6.82 -15.81
N ILE A 258 8.04 -5.78 -16.27
CA ILE A 258 6.58 -5.71 -16.20
C ILE A 258 5.96 -6.63 -17.25
N MET A 259 6.55 -6.68 -18.46
CA MET A 259 6.12 -7.57 -19.53
C MET A 259 6.28 -9.04 -19.13
N ASP A 260 7.42 -9.41 -18.56
CA ASP A 260 7.69 -10.75 -18.05
C ASP A 260 6.68 -11.15 -16.98
N PHE A 261 6.42 -10.28 -16.01
CA PHE A 261 5.39 -10.49 -14.99
C PHE A 261 4.00 -10.73 -15.60
N CYS A 262 3.63 -9.95 -16.61
CA CYS A 262 2.33 -10.11 -17.29
C CYS A 262 2.25 -11.44 -18.05
N VAL A 263 3.31 -11.84 -18.74
CA VAL A 263 3.39 -13.11 -19.47
C VAL A 263 3.33 -14.32 -18.51
N GLU A 264 4.15 -14.29 -17.47
CA GLU A 264 4.20 -15.37 -16.47
C GLU A 264 2.87 -15.60 -15.75
N ASN A 265 2.08 -14.54 -15.58
CA ASN A 265 0.81 -14.60 -14.85
C ASN A 265 -0.43 -14.53 -15.74
N ASN A 266 -0.27 -14.62 -17.07
CA ASN A 266 -1.36 -14.55 -18.04
C ASN A 266 -2.25 -13.29 -17.88
N ILE A 267 -1.62 -12.14 -17.63
CA ILE A 267 -2.28 -10.84 -17.51
C ILE A 267 -2.13 -10.09 -18.85
N ALA A 268 -3.23 -9.50 -19.33
CA ALA A 268 -3.16 -8.68 -20.54
C ALA A 268 -2.38 -7.39 -20.26
N MET A 269 -1.57 -6.96 -21.23
CA MET A 269 -0.86 -5.69 -21.15
C MET A 269 -1.42 -4.69 -22.16
N ARG A 270 -1.70 -3.47 -21.69
CA ARG A 270 -2.07 -2.33 -22.55
C ARG A 270 -0.86 -1.45 -22.73
N GLY A 271 -0.45 -1.23 -23.98
CA GLY A 271 0.63 -0.29 -24.30
C GLY A 271 0.13 1.15 -24.18
N HIS A 272 0.61 1.88 -23.21
CA HIS A 272 0.33 3.29 -23.00
C HIS A 272 1.65 4.07 -22.99
N THR A 273 1.90 4.94 -23.99
CA THR A 273 1.04 5.35 -25.09
C THR A 273 1.88 5.62 -26.33
N LEU A 274 1.31 5.48 -27.52
CA LEU A 274 2.01 5.78 -28.78
C LEU A 274 2.21 7.28 -28.97
N VAL A 275 1.23 8.09 -28.59
CA VAL A 275 1.26 9.56 -28.75
C VAL A 275 0.63 10.21 -27.52
N TRP A 276 1.34 11.17 -26.95
CA TRP A 276 0.85 11.98 -25.83
C TRP A 276 1.48 13.38 -25.86
N HIS A 277 0.80 14.37 -25.33
CA HIS A 277 1.28 15.76 -25.27
C HIS A 277 2.45 15.96 -24.28
N SER A 278 2.73 14.99 -23.42
CA SER A 278 3.82 14.97 -22.45
C SER A 278 4.65 13.71 -22.63
N GLN A 279 5.85 13.67 -22.07
CA GLN A 279 6.78 12.54 -22.14
C GLN A 279 7.00 12.00 -23.58
N THR A 280 7.01 12.92 -24.56
CA THR A 280 7.53 12.69 -25.90
C THR A 280 8.74 13.62 -26.06
N PRO A 281 9.93 13.08 -26.34
CA PRO A 281 11.15 13.90 -26.38
C PRO A 281 11.09 14.90 -27.54
N THR A 282 11.54 16.12 -27.32
CA THR A 282 11.46 17.23 -28.30
C THR A 282 12.27 16.95 -29.53
N TRP A 283 13.40 16.27 -29.46
CA TRP A 283 14.24 15.88 -30.60
C TRP A 283 13.49 15.03 -31.63
N PHE A 284 12.47 14.27 -31.19
CA PHE A 284 11.68 13.41 -32.08
C PHE A 284 10.97 14.18 -33.20
N PHE A 285 10.66 15.43 -32.96
CA PHE A 285 9.99 16.32 -33.93
C PHE A 285 10.95 17.21 -34.70
N LYS A 286 12.26 17.07 -34.53
CA LYS A 286 13.28 17.88 -35.15
C LYS A 286 13.90 17.17 -36.33
N GLU A 287 14.44 17.97 -37.27
CA GLU A 287 15.11 17.45 -38.46
C GLU A 287 16.27 16.52 -38.07
N ASN A 288 16.33 15.36 -38.71
CA ASN A 288 17.30 14.29 -38.46
C ASN A 288 17.33 13.76 -37.01
N PHE A 289 16.28 13.97 -36.22
CA PHE A 289 16.23 13.62 -34.80
C PHE A 289 17.35 14.27 -33.96
N ASP A 290 17.83 15.44 -34.41
CA ASP A 290 18.92 16.17 -33.75
C ASP A 290 18.36 17.20 -32.77
N ASP A 291 18.90 17.26 -31.54
CA ASP A 291 18.50 18.26 -30.54
C ASP A 291 18.65 19.70 -31.02
N ASN A 292 19.57 19.95 -31.93
CA ASN A 292 19.81 21.25 -32.54
C ASN A 292 19.13 21.41 -33.93
N GLY A 293 18.38 20.41 -34.38
CA GLY A 293 17.61 20.47 -35.63
C GLY A 293 16.52 21.55 -35.59
N ALA A 294 16.09 22.01 -36.71
CA ALA A 294 15.02 23.00 -36.87
C ALA A 294 13.64 22.42 -36.52
#